data_70b43fdd206cd6250eab8ff3782d3065
#
_entry.id   70b43fdd206cd6250eab8ff3782d3065
#
_cell.length_a   1.000
_cell.length_b   1.000
_cell.length_c   1.000
_cell.angle_alpha   90.00
_cell.angle_beta   90.00
_cell.angle_gamma   90.00
#
_symmetry.space_group_name_H-M   'P 1'
#
loop_
_entity.id
_entity.type
_entity.pdbx_description
1 polymer ?
#
loop_
_entity_poly.entity_id
_entity_poly.type
_entity_poly.pdbx_seq_one_letter_code
_entity_poly.pdbx_strand_id
1 'polypeptide(L)'
;FVPSRGLGDVYKRQAIANKFGKPVLAFFFLLYIGALVWGLFFTPPDAVQGDSYRIIYMHVPASFMAQILFVVMAITSAVFLIWKLKLAAYVSKSIAPIGAIVTFFALFSGSIWGIPTWGTWWQWDARITSTLILFIMYLGLISLHASFENKDKADKFFSVLVLIGVVNIPVIKKSVDWWSTLHQSASITLTSKPAIDPVMLLSLIHI
;
A
#
# COMPACT_ATOMS: atom_id res chain seq x y z
N PHE A 1 -36.41 8.33 19.85
CA PHE A 1 -35.54 7.97 20.99
C PHE A 1 -34.56 6.90 20.53
N VAL A 2 -33.35 7.28 20.22
CA VAL A 2 -32.29 6.32 19.88
C VAL A 2 -31.83 5.70 21.21
N PRO A 3 -31.91 4.38 21.38
CA PRO A 3 -31.52 3.75 22.62
C PRO A 3 -30.06 4.05 22.97
N SER A 4 -29.79 4.37 24.21
CA SER A 4 -28.47 4.66 24.80
C SER A 4 -27.42 3.55 24.68
N ARG A 5 -27.80 2.36 24.17
CA ARG A 5 -26.91 1.23 23.89
C ARG A 5 -25.81 1.56 22.89
N GLY A 6 -26.08 2.39 21.85
CA GLY A 6 -25.08 2.72 20.84
C GLY A 6 -23.91 3.60 21.36
N LEU A 7 -24.19 4.53 22.28
CA LEU A 7 -23.16 5.40 22.85
C LEU A 7 -22.19 4.61 23.75
N GLY A 8 -22.71 3.70 24.59
CA GLY A 8 -21.88 2.87 25.47
C GLY A 8 -20.87 1.99 24.68
N ASP A 9 -21.29 1.48 23.53
CA ASP A 9 -20.41 0.68 22.68
C ASP A 9 -19.33 1.52 21.99
N VAL A 10 -19.66 2.75 21.59
CA VAL A 10 -18.66 3.70 21.04
C VAL A 10 -17.60 4.05 22.09
N TYR A 11 -18.02 4.38 23.31
CA TYR A 11 -17.07 4.68 24.40
C TYR A 11 -16.18 3.50 24.76
N LYS A 12 -16.74 2.28 24.82
CA LYS A 12 -15.96 1.05 25.06
C LYS A 12 -14.91 0.82 23.96
N ARG A 13 -15.30 0.95 22.69
CA ARG A 13 -14.39 0.79 21.55
C ARG A 13 -13.28 1.84 21.58
N GLN A 14 -13.63 3.08 21.88
CA GLN A 14 -12.67 4.17 22.00
C GLN A 14 -11.71 3.99 23.18
N ALA A 15 -12.20 3.49 24.31
CA ALA A 15 -11.36 3.16 25.47
C ALA A 15 -10.37 2.02 25.14
N ILE A 16 -10.82 0.97 24.45
CA ILE A 16 -9.96 -0.12 23.97
C ILE A 16 -8.92 0.40 22.98
N ALA A 17 -9.35 1.18 21.98
CA ALA A 17 -8.45 1.77 21.00
C ALA A 17 -7.40 2.68 21.64
N ASN A 18 -7.78 3.50 22.62
CA ASN A 18 -6.86 4.37 23.35
C ASN A 18 -5.90 3.59 24.25
N LYS A 19 -6.38 2.51 24.87
CA LYS A 19 -5.57 1.67 25.77
C LYS A 19 -4.53 0.85 25.01
N PHE A 20 -4.91 0.24 23.89
CA PHE A 20 -4.06 -0.69 23.16
C PHE A 20 -3.45 -0.10 21.88
N GLY A 21 -4.07 0.92 21.29
CA GLY A 21 -3.63 1.47 20.01
C GLY A 21 -2.21 2.05 20.06
N LYS A 22 -1.91 2.87 21.09
CA LYS A 22 -0.57 3.45 21.23
C LYS A 22 0.53 2.43 21.48
N PRO A 23 0.40 1.47 22.44
CA PRO A 23 1.43 0.46 22.64
C PRO A 23 1.59 -0.49 21.45
N VAL A 24 0.50 -0.87 20.77
CA VAL A 24 0.55 -1.67 19.55
C VAL A 24 1.27 -0.91 18.43
N LEU A 25 0.93 0.37 18.22
CA LEU A 25 1.60 1.20 17.22
C LEU A 25 3.09 1.36 17.54
N ALA A 26 3.44 1.61 18.81
CA ALA A 26 4.84 1.71 19.25
C ALA A 26 5.61 0.40 19.03
N PHE A 27 5.01 -0.74 19.33
CA PHE A 27 5.60 -2.06 19.10
C PHE A 27 5.91 -2.28 17.61
N PHE A 28 4.92 -2.07 16.72
CA PHE A 28 5.13 -2.24 15.28
C PHE A 28 6.10 -1.21 14.71
N PHE A 29 6.10 0.03 15.22
CA PHE A 29 7.07 1.03 14.82
C PHE A 29 8.50 0.65 15.18
N LEU A 30 8.72 0.13 16.40
CA LEU A 30 10.05 -0.36 16.84
C LEU A 30 10.49 -1.58 16.02
N LEU A 31 9.56 -2.49 15.74
CA LEU A 31 9.83 -3.65 14.87
C LEU A 31 10.24 -3.22 13.47
N TYR A 32 9.49 -2.28 12.88
CA TYR A 32 9.79 -1.71 11.57
C TYR A 32 11.17 -1.06 11.53
N ILE A 33 11.47 -0.19 12.51
CA ILE A 33 12.78 0.48 12.57
C ILE A 33 13.90 -0.55 12.76
N GLY A 34 13.72 -1.54 13.65
CA GLY A 34 14.69 -2.61 13.87
C GLY A 34 14.96 -3.41 12.58
N ALA A 35 13.91 -3.81 11.87
CA ALA A 35 14.03 -4.54 10.60
C ALA A 35 14.68 -3.69 9.50
N LEU A 36 14.35 -2.40 9.43
CA LEU A 36 14.94 -1.47 8.47
C LEU A 36 16.44 -1.26 8.75
N VAL A 37 16.81 -1.03 10.01
CA VAL A 37 18.22 -0.90 10.42
C VAL A 37 18.99 -2.17 10.10
N TRP A 38 18.41 -3.34 10.42
CA TRP A 38 19.01 -4.63 10.09
C TRP A 38 19.22 -4.77 8.58
N GLY A 39 18.20 -4.50 7.78
CA GLY A 39 18.26 -4.58 6.32
C GLY A 39 19.30 -3.65 5.72
N LEU A 40 19.36 -2.39 6.18
CA LEU A 40 20.26 -1.38 5.63
C LEU A 40 21.72 -1.58 6.01
N PHE A 41 22.03 -2.13 7.19
CA PHE A 41 23.41 -2.14 7.72
C PHE A 41 23.98 -3.55 7.93
N PHE A 42 23.16 -4.58 8.11
CA PHE A 42 23.62 -5.90 8.54
C PHE A 42 23.38 -7.03 7.53
N THR A 43 22.61 -6.78 6.46
CA THR A 43 22.45 -7.77 5.39
C THR A 43 23.64 -7.76 4.42
N PRO A 44 23.96 -8.89 3.77
CA PRO A 44 24.99 -8.90 2.73
C PRO A 44 24.60 -8.00 1.56
N PRO A 45 25.59 -7.41 0.82
CA PRO A 45 25.33 -6.72 -0.42
C PRO A 45 24.85 -7.71 -1.49
N ASP A 46 24.06 -7.22 -2.46
CA ASP A 46 23.67 -8.02 -3.61
C ASP A 46 24.88 -8.31 -4.52
N ALA A 47 24.91 -9.50 -5.13
CA ALA A 47 26.03 -9.92 -5.97
C ALA A 47 26.20 -9.09 -7.26
N VAL A 48 25.10 -8.49 -7.77
CA VAL A 48 25.11 -7.71 -9.03
C VAL A 48 25.04 -6.22 -8.76
N GLN A 49 24.15 -5.79 -7.86
CA GLN A 49 23.86 -4.38 -7.58
C GLN A 49 24.62 -3.82 -6.37
N GLY A 50 25.33 -4.67 -5.62
CA GLY A 50 26.05 -4.25 -4.42
C GLY A 50 25.12 -3.63 -3.37
N ASP A 51 25.59 -2.54 -2.75
CA ASP A 51 24.83 -1.85 -1.69
C ASP A 51 23.62 -1.05 -2.21
N SER A 52 23.56 -0.71 -3.50
CA SER A 52 22.39 -0.03 -4.06
C SER A 52 21.12 -0.88 -4.00
N TYR A 53 21.25 -2.21 -3.92
CA TYR A 53 20.13 -3.12 -3.74
C TYR A 53 19.41 -2.95 -2.39
N ARG A 54 20.06 -2.36 -1.37
CA ARG A 54 19.46 -2.13 -0.03
C ARG A 54 18.22 -1.26 -0.06
N ILE A 55 17.99 -0.49 -1.13
CA ILE A 55 16.76 0.27 -1.33
C ILE A 55 15.50 -0.63 -1.38
N ILE A 56 15.69 -1.94 -1.61
CA ILE A 56 14.62 -2.95 -1.60
C ILE A 56 13.82 -2.92 -0.28
N TYR A 57 14.47 -2.66 0.86
CA TYR A 57 13.84 -2.62 2.18
C TYR A 57 12.88 -1.45 2.37
N MET A 58 12.95 -0.44 1.54
CA MET A 58 12.01 0.68 1.52
C MET A 58 11.02 0.55 0.36
N HIS A 59 11.54 0.25 -0.84
CA HIS A 59 10.75 0.24 -2.08
C HIS A 59 9.73 -0.91 -2.13
N VAL A 60 10.16 -2.14 -1.82
CA VAL A 60 9.30 -3.31 -1.97
C VAL A 60 8.13 -3.29 -0.98
N PRO A 61 8.33 -3.05 0.33
CA PRO A 61 7.22 -2.90 1.27
C PRO A 61 6.24 -1.79 0.88
N ALA A 62 6.75 -0.62 0.46
CA ALA A 62 5.91 0.48 0.01
C ALA A 62 5.07 0.09 -1.22
N SER A 63 5.67 -0.61 -2.19
CA SER A 63 4.99 -1.08 -3.40
C SER A 63 3.91 -2.12 -3.09
N PHE A 64 4.17 -3.04 -2.15
CA PHE A 64 3.16 -4.00 -1.68
C PHE A 64 2.02 -3.31 -0.94
N MET A 65 2.34 -2.42 0.00
CA MET A 65 1.33 -1.69 0.77
C MET A 65 0.45 -0.82 -0.12
N ALA A 66 1.01 -0.14 -1.13
CA ALA A 66 0.25 0.65 -2.09
C ALA A 66 -0.86 -0.17 -2.75
N GLN A 67 -0.56 -1.39 -3.18
CA GLN A 67 -1.50 -2.29 -3.84
C GLN A 67 -2.49 -2.93 -2.85
N ILE A 68 -2.00 -3.44 -1.71
CA ILE A 68 -2.85 -4.08 -0.68
C ILE A 68 -3.89 -3.09 -0.14
N LEU A 69 -3.49 -1.86 0.15
CA LEU A 69 -4.40 -0.82 0.63
C LEU A 69 -5.51 -0.53 -0.39
N PHE A 70 -5.21 -0.52 -1.68
CA PHE A 70 -6.25 -0.34 -2.71
C PHE A 70 -7.21 -1.53 -2.78
N VAL A 71 -6.70 -2.77 -2.64
CA VAL A 71 -7.54 -3.97 -2.56
C VAL A 71 -8.45 -3.93 -1.33
N VAL A 72 -7.93 -3.53 -0.15
CA VAL A 72 -8.75 -3.37 1.06
C VAL A 72 -9.81 -2.29 0.85
N MET A 73 -9.49 -1.18 0.20
CA MET A 73 -10.47 -0.17 -0.19
C MET A 73 -11.55 -0.75 -1.10
N ALA A 74 -11.19 -1.59 -2.07
CA ALA A 74 -12.15 -2.22 -2.97
C ALA A 74 -13.09 -3.17 -2.21
N ILE A 75 -12.55 -4.00 -1.33
CA ILE A 75 -13.36 -4.90 -0.49
C ILE A 75 -14.32 -4.10 0.40
N THR A 76 -13.81 -3.09 1.10
CA THR A 76 -14.65 -2.27 1.99
C THR A 76 -15.66 -1.42 1.22
N SER A 77 -15.33 -0.96 0.01
CA SER A 77 -16.27 -0.29 -0.89
C SER A 77 -17.38 -1.22 -1.37
N ALA A 78 -17.07 -2.47 -1.73
CA ALA A 78 -18.06 -3.47 -2.07
C ALA A 78 -18.99 -3.76 -0.89
N VAL A 79 -18.43 -3.96 0.31
CA VAL A 79 -19.21 -4.14 1.56
C VAL A 79 -20.16 -2.96 1.79
N PHE A 80 -19.68 -1.73 1.62
CA PHE A 80 -20.54 -0.55 1.75
C PHE A 80 -21.68 -0.52 0.71
N LEU A 81 -21.37 -0.79 -0.56
CA LEU A 81 -22.38 -0.72 -1.62
C LEU A 81 -23.44 -1.81 -1.50
N ILE A 82 -23.04 -3.03 -1.08
CA ILE A 82 -23.95 -4.17 -0.95
C ILE A 82 -24.78 -4.06 0.34
N TRP A 83 -24.12 -3.94 1.49
CA TRP A 83 -24.79 -3.99 2.81
C TRP A 83 -25.07 -2.63 3.43
N LYS A 84 -24.71 -1.53 2.76
CA LYS A 84 -24.90 -0.14 3.25
C LYS A 84 -24.24 0.14 4.60
N LEU A 85 -23.18 -0.59 4.93
CA LEU A 85 -22.43 -0.43 6.18
C LEU A 85 -21.56 0.83 6.12
N LYS A 86 -21.98 1.91 6.77
CA LYS A 86 -21.26 3.21 6.79
C LYS A 86 -19.83 3.07 7.31
N LEU A 87 -19.57 2.15 8.25
CA LEU A 87 -18.23 1.90 8.76
C LEU A 87 -17.28 1.46 7.64
N ALA A 88 -17.74 0.65 6.69
CA ALA A 88 -16.92 0.21 5.55
C ALA A 88 -16.55 1.39 4.64
N ALA A 89 -17.46 2.34 4.40
CA ALA A 89 -17.14 3.58 3.69
C ALA A 89 -16.11 4.43 4.45
N TYR A 90 -16.23 4.54 5.77
CA TYR A 90 -15.24 5.26 6.58
C TYR A 90 -13.84 4.62 6.49
N VAL A 91 -13.75 3.29 6.57
CA VAL A 91 -12.48 2.57 6.41
C VAL A 91 -11.89 2.85 5.03
N SER A 92 -12.68 2.69 3.97
CA SER A 92 -12.23 2.89 2.59
C SER A 92 -11.63 4.28 2.39
N LYS A 93 -12.38 5.34 2.73
CA LYS A 93 -11.89 6.72 2.54
C LYS A 93 -10.71 7.11 3.46
N SER A 94 -10.61 6.49 4.65
CA SER A 94 -9.47 6.73 5.55
C SER A 94 -8.18 6.11 5.05
N ILE A 95 -8.25 5.05 4.25
CA ILE A 95 -7.11 4.39 3.62
C ILE A 95 -6.54 5.24 2.46
N ALA A 96 -7.37 5.98 1.74
CA ALA A 96 -6.95 6.67 0.52
C ALA A 96 -5.74 7.60 0.70
N PRO A 97 -5.68 8.51 1.70
CA PRO A 97 -4.51 9.36 1.90
C PRO A 97 -3.26 8.57 2.28
N ILE A 98 -3.39 7.49 3.05
CA ILE A 98 -2.27 6.61 3.40
C ILE A 98 -1.76 5.91 2.14
N GLY A 99 -2.67 5.38 1.32
CA GLY A 99 -2.34 4.75 0.05
C GLY A 99 -1.63 5.71 -0.92
N ALA A 100 -2.07 6.96 -0.99
CA ALA A 100 -1.41 7.99 -1.80
C ALA A 100 0.04 8.22 -1.34
N ILE A 101 0.27 8.40 -0.04
CA ILE A 101 1.61 8.63 0.52
C ILE A 101 2.52 7.44 0.24
N VAL A 102 2.05 6.22 0.52
CA VAL A 102 2.84 5.00 0.33
C VAL A 102 3.15 4.76 -1.15
N THR A 103 2.19 5.04 -2.06
CA THR A 103 2.42 4.92 -3.51
C THR A 103 3.42 5.97 -4.00
N PHE A 104 3.37 7.20 -3.47
CA PHE A 104 4.38 8.21 -3.75
C PHE A 104 5.77 7.73 -3.32
N PHE A 105 5.93 7.18 -2.11
CA PHE A 105 7.19 6.64 -1.65
C PHE A 105 7.69 5.47 -2.51
N ALA A 106 6.78 4.60 -2.97
CA ALA A 106 7.14 3.52 -3.90
C ALA A 106 7.69 4.07 -5.22
N LEU A 107 7.02 5.06 -5.82
CA LEU A 107 7.49 5.70 -7.05
C LEU A 107 8.82 6.43 -6.83
N PHE A 108 8.95 7.21 -5.77
CA PHE A 108 10.14 7.97 -5.44
C PHE A 108 11.36 7.08 -5.19
N SER A 109 11.22 6.06 -4.33
CA SER A 109 12.30 5.12 -4.04
C SER A 109 12.68 4.28 -5.26
N GLY A 110 11.69 3.90 -6.09
CA GLY A 110 11.93 3.20 -7.35
C GLY A 110 12.69 4.05 -8.37
N SER A 111 12.40 5.34 -8.44
CA SER A 111 13.13 6.28 -9.29
C SER A 111 14.60 6.43 -8.86
N ILE A 112 14.86 6.51 -7.55
CA ILE A 112 16.23 6.53 -7.03
C ILE A 112 16.96 5.23 -7.34
N TRP A 113 16.29 4.08 -7.16
CA TRP A 113 16.88 2.77 -7.45
C TRP A 113 17.13 2.56 -8.96
N GLY A 114 16.30 3.16 -9.81
CA GLY A 114 16.47 3.10 -11.27
C GLY A 114 17.79 3.71 -11.77
N ILE A 115 18.32 4.74 -11.09
CA ILE A 115 19.57 5.41 -11.50
C ILE A 115 20.75 4.43 -11.56
N PRO A 116 21.13 3.72 -10.49
CA PRO A 116 22.23 2.76 -10.53
C PRO A 116 21.89 1.47 -11.28
N THR A 117 20.61 1.11 -11.41
CA THR A 117 20.20 -0.18 -11.97
C THR A 117 20.02 -0.11 -13.48
N TRP A 118 19.42 0.95 -13.98
CA TRP A 118 18.99 1.13 -15.37
C TRP A 118 19.61 2.32 -16.06
N GLY A 119 20.40 3.15 -15.33
CA GLY A 119 21.01 4.39 -15.84
C GLY A 119 20.01 5.55 -16.01
N THR A 120 18.77 5.40 -15.55
CA THR A 120 17.75 6.45 -15.63
C THR A 120 16.87 6.44 -14.39
N TRP A 121 16.42 7.62 -13.98
CA TRP A 121 15.51 7.77 -12.84
C TRP A 121 14.05 7.42 -13.20
N TRP A 122 13.69 7.43 -14.49
CA TRP A 122 12.34 7.17 -14.96
C TRP A 122 12.34 6.47 -16.31
N GLN A 123 11.52 5.45 -16.40
CA GLN A 123 11.23 4.75 -17.65
C GLN A 123 9.73 4.54 -17.77
N TRP A 124 9.18 4.86 -18.94
CA TRP A 124 7.74 4.67 -19.24
C TRP A 124 7.44 3.21 -19.56
N ASP A 125 7.74 2.32 -18.62
CA ASP A 125 7.32 0.93 -18.74
C ASP A 125 5.94 0.68 -18.13
N ALA A 126 5.37 -0.49 -18.39
CA ALA A 126 4.02 -0.82 -17.96
C ALA A 126 3.87 -0.84 -16.44
N ARG A 127 4.92 -1.23 -15.67
CA ARG A 127 4.86 -1.29 -14.21
C ARG A 127 4.91 0.10 -13.57
N ILE A 128 5.84 0.93 -13.99
CA ILE A 128 5.96 2.30 -13.45
C ILE A 128 4.72 3.09 -13.83
N THR A 129 4.29 3.02 -15.09
CA THR A 129 3.13 3.76 -15.58
C THR A 129 1.84 3.35 -14.86
N SER A 130 1.58 2.04 -14.69
CA SER A 130 0.40 1.59 -13.95
C SER A 130 0.45 1.92 -12.46
N THR A 131 1.64 1.98 -11.86
CA THR A 131 1.80 2.46 -10.48
C THR A 131 1.59 3.97 -10.36
N LEU A 132 2.02 4.75 -11.35
CA LEU A 132 1.70 6.18 -11.43
C LEU A 132 0.19 6.41 -11.57
N ILE A 133 -0.49 5.61 -12.40
CA ILE A 133 -1.95 5.63 -12.51
C ILE A 133 -2.58 5.33 -11.14
N LEU A 134 -2.09 4.35 -10.40
CA LEU A 134 -2.57 4.05 -9.04
C LEU A 134 -2.44 5.27 -8.12
N PHE A 135 -1.31 5.98 -8.17
CA PHE A 135 -1.10 7.21 -7.40
C PHE A 135 -2.12 8.30 -7.77
N ILE A 136 -2.30 8.55 -9.07
CA ILE A 136 -3.28 9.52 -9.57
C ILE A 136 -4.70 9.13 -9.14
N MET A 137 -5.03 7.83 -9.15
CA MET A 137 -6.33 7.35 -8.70
C MET A 137 -6.56 7.63 -7.20
N TYR A 138 -5.57 7.42 -6.34
CA TYR A 138 -5.68 7.80 -4.93
C TYR A 138 -5.94 9.29 -4.76
N LEU A 139 -5.19 10.15 -5.46
CA LEU A 139 -5.40 11.60 -5.41
C LEU A 139 -6.77 12.01 -5.95
N GLY A 140 -7.18 11.39 -7.07
CA GLY A 140 -8.50 11.64 -7.66
C GLY A 140 -9.65 11.26 -6.74
N LEU A 141 -9.56 10.12 -6.05
CA LEU A 141 -10.55 9.66 -5.08
C LEU A 141 -10.65 10.60 -3.87
N ILE A 142 -9.52 11.09 -3.34
CA ILE A 142 -9.48 12.07 -2.25
C ILE A 142 -10.15 13.37 -2.69
N SER A 143 -9.76 13.90 -3.84
CA SER A 143 -10.27 15.16 -4.39
C SER A 143 -11.76 15.06 -4.70
N LEU A 144 -12.20 13.96 -5.30
CA LEU A 144 -13.61 13.69 -5.59
C LEU A 144 -14.43 13.71 -4.30
N HIS A 145 -14.02 12.96 -3.28
CA HIS A 145 -14.77 12.90 -2.02
C HIS A 145 -14.86 14.28 -1.34
N ALA A 146 -13.80 15.08 -1.45
CA ALA A 146 -13.77 16.44 -0.90
C ALA A 146 -14.73 17.37 -1.60
N SER A 147 -14.93 17.24 -2.93
CA SER A 147 -15.73 18.14 -3.76
C SER A 147 -17.24 18.01 -3.55
N PHE A 148 -17.73 16.93 -2.97
CA PHE A 148 -19.17 16.75 -2.74
C PHE A 148 -19.61 17.38 -1.41
N GLU A 149 -20.67 18.19 -1.45
CA GLU A 149 -21.36 18.67 -0.26
C GLU A 149 -22.07 17.51 0.47
N ASN A 150 -22.81 16.69 -0.29
CA ASN A 150 -23.50 15.52 0.27
C ASN A 150 -22.54 14.33 0.42
N LYS A 151 -22.15 14.05 1.64
CA LYS A 151 -21.19 12.99 1.95
C LYS A 151 -21.70 11.57 1.69
N ASP A 152 -23.00 11.31 1.77
CA ASP A 152 -23.57 10.00 1.41
C ASP A 152 -23.48 9.75 -0.11
N LYS A 153 -23.62 10.79 -0.93
CA LYS A 153 -23.36 10.70 -2.37
C LYS A 153 -21.87 10.53 -2.65
N ALA A 154 -21.03 11.32 -1.97
CA ALA A 154 -19.58 11.20 -2.09
C ALA A 154 -19.09 9.78 -1.81
N ASP A 155 -19.54 9.16 -0.71
CA ASP A 155 -19.17 7.79 -0.32
C ASP A 155 -19.58 6.76 -1.40
N LYS A 156 -20.75 6.95 -2.05
CA LYS A 156 -21.19 6.05 -3.15
C LYS A 156 -20.31 6.19 -4.39
N PHE A 157 -20.10 7.42 -4.87
CA PHE A 157 -19.26 7.65 -6.05
C PHE A 157 -17.82 7.21 -5.82
N PHE A 158 -17.26 7.55 -4.67
CA PHE A 158 -15.95 7.08 -4.24
C PHE A 158 -15.85 5.54 -4.33
N SER A 159 -16.82 4.84 -3.74
CA SER A 159 -16.81 3.37 -3.70
C SER A 159 -16.94 2.75 -5.09
N VAL A 160 -17.76 3.32 -5.98
CA VAL A 160 -17.88 2.84 -7.36
C VAL A 160 -16.55 3.02 -8.10
N LEU A 161 -15.91 4.19 -7.98
CA LEU A 161 -14.64 4.44 -8.65
C LEU A 161 -13.50 3.58 -8.10
N VAL A 162 -13.49 3.27 -6.81
CA VAL A 162 -12.55 2.31 -6.23
C VAL A 162 -12.72 0.93 -6.87
N LEU A 163 -13.97 0.45 -7.04
CA LEU A 163 -14.24 -0.85 -7.67
C LEU A 163 -13.85 -0.88 -9.16
N ILE A 164 -14.01 0.22 -9.87
CA ILE A 164 -13.51 0.34 -11.24
C ILE A 164 -11.98 0.31 -11.24
N GLY A 165 -11.39 1.08 -10.35
CA GLY A 165 -9.95 1.26 -10.27
C GLY A 165 -9.16 0.01 -9.86
N VAL A 166 -9.78 -0.91 -9.11
CA VAL A 166 -9.07 -2.13 -8.66
C VAL A 166 -8.57 -3.00 -9.81
N VAL A 167 -9.13 -2.85 -11.01
CA VAL A 167 -8.66 -3.52 -12.23
C VAL A 167 -7.20 -3.16 -12.56
N ASN A 168 -6.71 -2.00 -12.11
CA ASN A 168 -5.31 -1.63 -12.29
C ASN A 168 -4.33 -2.49 -11.45
N ILE A 169 -4.78 -3.13 -10.36
CA ILE A 169 -3.91 -3.95 -9.50
C ILE A 169 -3.38 -5.19 -10.24
N PRO A 170 -4.20 -6.02 -10.91
CA PRO A 170 -3.70 -7.08 -11.79
C PRO A 170 -2.74 -6.58 -12.88
N VAL A 171 -3.00 -5.41 -13.46
CA VAL A 171 -2.12 -4.80 -14.47
C VAL A 171 -0.73 -4.55 -13.89
N ILE A 172 -0.62 -3.92 -12.70
CA ILE A 172 0.66 -3.70 -12.01
C ILE A 172 1.35 -5.06 -11.77
N LYS A 173 0.62 -6.05 -11.23
CA LYS A 173 1.19 -7.37 -10.89
C LYS A 173 1.70 -8.13 -12.11
N LYS A 174 0.94 -8.10 -13.20
CA LYS A 174 1.20 -8.88 -14.42
C LYS A 174 1.96 -8.11 -15.51
N SER A 175 2.28 -6.84 -15.26
CA SER A 175 2.99 -5.99 -16.20
C SER A 175 4.29 -6.60 -16.72
N VAL A 176 5.04 -7.29 -15.86
CA VAL A 176 6.32 -7.93 -16.21
C VAL A 176 6.12 -9.18 -17.05
N ASP A 177 4.99 -9.88 -16.87
CA ASP A 177 4.67 -11.08 -17.65
C ASP A 177 4.05 -10.74 -19.01
N TRP A 178 3.31 -9.62 -19.10
CA TRP A 178 2.54 -9.23 -20.29
C TRP A 178 3.28 -8.29 -21.23
N TRP A 179 4.22 -7.51 -20.72
CA TRP A 179 4.98 -6.53 -21.50
C TRP A 179 6.46 -6.60 -21.19
N SER A 180 7.29 -6.15 -22.13
CA SER A 180 8.71 -5.91 -21.87
C SER A 180 8.88 -4.76 -20.90
N THR A 181 9.51 -5.03 -19.76
CA THR A 181 9.81 -4.02 -18.73
C THR A 181 11.25 -4.19 -18.26
N LEU A 182 11.82 -3.15 -17.67
CA LEU A 182 13.13 -3.23 -17.01
C LEU A 182 13.05 -3.89 -15.62
N HIS A 183 11.83 -4.07 -15.10
CA HIS A 183 11.64 -4.68 -13.79
C HIS A 183 11.88 -6.18 -13.83
N GLN A 184 12.50 -6.67 -12.77
CA GLN A 184 12.67 -8.11 -12.55
C GLN A 184 11.32 -8.79 -12.28
N SER A 185 11.22 -10.06 -12.65
CA SER A 185 10.12 -10.93 -12.24
C SER A 185 10.02 -10.99 -10.72
N ALA A 186 8.83 -11.33 -10.21
CA ALA A 186 8.60 -11.36 -8.78
C ALA A 186 9.54 -12.35 -8.09
N SER A 187 10.43 -11.86 -7.22
CA SER A 187 11.35 -12.67 -6.41
C SER A 187 10.63 -13.44 -5.28
N ILE A 188 9.43 -13.01 -4.92
CA ILE A 188 8.58 -13.62 -3.89
C ILE A 188 7.25 -13.99 -4.52
N THR A 189 6.92 -15.28 -4.55
CA THR A 189 5.68 -15.82 -5.09
C THR A 189 5.04 -16.77 -4.08
N LEU A 190 3.76 -17.05 -4.24
CA LEU A 190 3.04 -18.01 -3.39
C LEU A 190 3.31 -19.48 -3.77
N THR A 191 3.86 -19.72 -4.96
CA THR A 191 3.96 -21.04 -5.57
C THR A 191 5.39 -21.58 -5.66
N SER A 192 6.40 -20.76 -5.38
CA SER A 192 7.82 -21.15 -5.44
C SER A 192 8.59 -20.60 -4.25
N LYS A 193 9.76 -21.21 -3.99
CA LYS A 193 10.69 -20.64 -3.01
C LYS A 193 11.10 -19.22 -3.42
N PRO A 194 11.18 -18.28 -2.46
CA PRO A 194 11.66 -16.94 -2.74
C PRO A 194 13.07 -16.98 -3.37
N ALA A 195 13.25 -16.22 -4.45
CA ALA A 195 14.55 -16.06 -5.11
C ALA A 195 15.31 -14.87 -4.51
N ILE A 196 15.48 -14.90 -3.18
CA ILE A 196 16.16 -13.85 -2.40
C ILE A 196 16.89 -14.53 -1.23
N ASP A 197 18.00 -13.96 -0.81
CA ASP A 197 18.76 -14.47 0.34
C ASP A 197 17.88 -14.53 1.59
N PRO A 198 17.93 -15.65 2.39
CA PRO A 198 17.09 -15.80 3.56
C PRO A 198 17.24 -14.69 4.62
N VAL A 199 18.45 -14.13 4.79
CA VAL A 199 18.69 -13.03 5.72
C VAL A 199 18.01 -11.74 5.25
N MET A 200 18.06 -11.47 3.93
CA MET A 200 17.36 -10.34 3.31
C MET A 200 15.84 -10.53 3.38
N LEU A 201 15.36 -11.75 3.12
CA LEU A 201 13.94 -12.07 3.19
C LEU A 201 13.39 -11.86 4.60
N LEU A 202 14.14 -12.28 5.63
CA LEU A 202 13.75 -12.09 7.04
C LEU A 202 13.51 -10.60 7.35
N SER A 203 14.40 -9.72 6.89
CA SER A 203 14.24 -8.28 7.07
C SER A 203 12.98 -7.76 6.35
N LEU A 204 12.79 -8.15 5.08
CA LEU A 204 11.64 -7.72 4.29
C LEU A 204 10.28 -8.15 4.87
N ILE A 205 10.21 -9.33 5.47
CA ILE A 205 8.97 -9.84 6.08
C ILE A 205 8.57 -9.01 7.32
N HIS A 206 9.54 -8.47 8.06
CA HIS A 206 9.27 -7.69 9.28
C HIS A 206 9.06 -6.20 9.03
N ILE A 207 9.41 -5.70 7.85
CA ILE A 207 9.11 -4.35 7.40
C ILE A 207 7.68 -4.26 6.89
#